data_2c6aedd95381bff45b81adb1499d6e1b
#
_entry.id   2c6aedd95381bff45b81adb1499d6e1b
#
_cell.length_a   1.000
_cell.length_b   1.000
_cell.length_c   1.000
_cell.angle_alpha   90.00
_cell.angle_beta   90.00
_cell.angle_gamma   90.00
#
_symmetry.space_group_name_H-M   'P 1'
#
loop_
_entity.id
_entity.type
_entity.pdbx_description
1 polymer ?
#
loop_
_entity_poly.entity_id
_entity_poly.type
_entity_poly.pdbx_seq_one_letter_code
_entity_poly.pdbx_strand_id
1 'polypeptide(L)'
;MNTYILKNDFLQLEYLTDALRIIGLTPAGKTNLLADLSDFPPVSTPYGEYQFRGGHRLWHAPEALPRTYIPDTSVTITELPDGVLLESETEPGTGIRKSIEIHLANDKPSITLTHTLINDGLWAVELAPWAISQFRLGGMVILPMPVGNTDPAGLLHNRQLSIWPYTRMNDPRVQWGDDFILFKADALLPPFKIGYFNPHGWMAYWLDGILFRKTFEAQTESAYPDNNCNAEMYCNHLFVELESLGPLAQLKPGVEVKHVETWEVFDNMDVLPAEIRSALNSA
;
A
#
# COMPACT_ATOMS: atom_id res chain seq x y z
N MET A 1 0.34 5.54 22.72
CA MET A 1 -0.58 5.23 21.59
C MET A 1 -1.68 4.33 22.13
N ASN A 2 -2.93 4.67 21.83
CA ASN A 2 -4.05 3.79 22.15
C ASN A 2 -4.37 2.96 20.92
N THR A 3 -4.42 1.64 21.08
CA THR A 3 -4.64 0.69 19.99
C THR A 3 -5.87 -0.16 20.25
N TYR A 4 -6.50 -0.61 19.17
CA TYR A 4 -7.54 -1.62 19.16
C TYR A 4 -7.17 -2.78 18.26
N ILE A 5 -7.75 -3.94 18.54
CA ILE A 5 -7.45 -5.18 17.83
C ILE A 5 -8.75 -5.77 17.27
N LEU A 6 -8.74 -6.01 15.97
CA LEU A 6 -9.65 -6.93 15.30
C LEU A 6 -8.95 -8.27 15.13
N LYS A 7 -9.62 -9.39 15.41
CA LYS A 7 -9.03 -10.72 15.27
C LYS A 7 -10.05 -11.78 14.89
N ASN A 8 -9.58 -12.77 14.16
CA ASN A 8 -10.23 -14.06 13.94
C ASN A 8 -9.25 -15.19 14.35
N ASP A 9 -9.55 -16.42 13.97
CA ASP A 9 -8.67 -17.58 14.28
C ASP A 9 -7.33 -17.56 13.50
N PHE A 10 -7.21 -16.74 12.46
CA PHE A 10 -6.09 -16.73 11.51
C PHE A 10 -5.21 -15.49 11.65
N LEU A 11 -5.81 -14.33 11.92
CA LEU A 11 -5.14 -13.03 11.88
C LEU A 11 -5.53 -12.15 13.06
N GLN A 12 -4.60 -11.32 13.48
CA GLN A 12 -4.81 -10.16 14.33
C GLN A 12 -4.42 -8.91 13.56
N LEU A 13 -5.33 -7.95 13.44
CA LEU A 13 -5.10 -6.62 12.92
C LEU A 13 -5.13 -5.61 14.06
N GLU A 14 -4.12 -4.75 14.15
CA GLU A 14 -4.04 -3.69 15.16
C GLU A 14 -4.06 -2.32 14.49
N TYR A 15 -4.94 -1.42 14.97
CA TYR A 15 -5.07 -0.06 14.47
C TYR A 15 -5.04 0.97 15.60
N LEU A 16 -4.65 2.20 15.25
CA LEU A 16 -4.61 3.32 16.19
C LEU A 16 -5.98 3.96 16.35
N THR A 17 -6.21 4.57 17.53
CA THR A 17 -7.43 5.34 17.82
C THR A 17 -7.18 6.85 17.74
N ASP A 18 -5.94 7.26 17.63
CA ASP A 18 -5.48 8.65 17.57
C ASP A 18 -4.84 9.03 16.23
N ALA A 19 -4.87 8.11 15.26
CA ALA A 19 -4.39 8.32 13.89
C ALA A 19 -5.06 7.34 12.93
N LEU A 20 -5.30 7.75 11.70
CA LEU A 20 -5.83 6.87 10.65
C LEU A 20 -4.75 5.91 10.16
N ARG A 21 -4.49 4.86 10.95
CA ARG A 21 -3.34 3.97 10.76
C ARG A 21 -3.60 2.55 11.24
N ILE A 22 -3.22 1.56 10.43
CA ILE A 22 -3.09 0.17 10.85
C ILE A 22 -1.61 -0.07 11.14
N ILE A 23 -1.28 -0.55 12.35
CA ILE A 23 0.11 -0.72 12.80
C ILE A 23 0.52 -2.18 12.99
N GLY A 24 -0.43 -3.09 12.97
CA GLY A 24 -0.17 -4.52 13.13
C GLY A 24 -0.98 -5.38 12.17
N LEU A 25 -0.30 -6.35 11.59
CA LEU A 25 -0.88 -7.48 10.85
C LEU A 25 -0.10 -8.73 11.30
N THR A 26 -0.71 -9.50 12.21
CA THR A 26 -0.07 -10.63 12.87
C THR A 26 -0.81 -11.92 12.55
N PRO A 27 -0.25 -12.83 11.74
CA PRO A 27 -0.80 -14.16 11.54
C PRO A 27 -0.75 -14.97 12.84
N ALA A 28 -1.67 -15.91 13.01
CA ALA A 28 -1.78 -16.72 14.23
C ALA A 28 -0.47 -17.42 14.57
N GLY A 29 0.05 -17.20 15.79
CA GLY A 29 1.30 -17.79 16.26
C GLY A 29 2.58 -17.22 15.62
N LYS A 30 2.48 -16.12 14.88
CA LYS A 30 3.62 -15.46 14.20
C LYS A 30 3.88 -14.05 14.77
N THR A 31 4.83 -13.36 14.17
CA THR A 31 5.17 -11.97 14.50
C THR A 31 4.48 -10.99 13.54
N ASN A 32 4.30 -9.74 13.98
CA ASN A 32 3.77 -8.67 13.14
C ASN A 32 4.59 -8.52 11.84
N LEU A 33 3.93 -8.50 10.70
CA LEU A 33 4.56 -8.32 9.39
C LEU A 33 4.90 -6.85 9.11
N LEU A 34 4.10 -5.92 9.66
CA LEU A 34 4.27 -4.49 9.41
C LEU A 34 5.47 -3.93 10.17
N ALA A 35 6.07 -2.89 9.61
CA ALA A 35 7.15 -2.15 10.23
C ALA A 35 6.60 -1.25 11.35
N ASP A 36 7.31 -1.19 12.46
CA ASP A 36 7.11 -0.20 13.51
C ASP A 36 8.16 0.91 13.36
N LEU A 37 7.70 2.14 13.19
CA LEU A 37 8.51 3.35 13.08
C LEU A 37 8.17 4.37 14.17
N SER A 38 7.62 3.92 15.29
CA SER A 38 7.22 4.78 16.41
C SER A 38 8.38 5.60 16.99
N ASP A 39 9.60 5.04 16.95
CA ASP A 39 10.83 5.71 17.41
C ASP A 39 11.50 6.58 16.34
N PHE A 40 10.94 6.61 15.11
CA PHE A 40 11.50 7.45 14.06
C PHE A 40 11.21 8.93 14.34
N PRO A 41 12.21 9.83 14.21
CA PRO A 41 12.01 11.24 14.51
C PRO A 41 10.94 11.84 13.57
N PRO A 42 10.10 12.73 14.09
CA PRO A 42 9.08 13.39 13.29
C PRO A 42 9.69 14.31 12.24
N VAL A 43 8.93 14.57 11.19
CA VAL A 43 9.26 15.57 10.18
C VAL A 43 8.46 16.84 10.45
N SER A 44 9.18 17.96 10.59
CA SER A 44 8.54 19.27 10.75
C SER A 44 7.93 19.72 9.43
N THR A 45 6.64 20.08 9.46
CA THR A 45 5.89 20.55 8.31
C THR A 45 5.24 21.92 8.63
N PRO A 46 4.70 22.64 7.64
CA PRO A 46 3.96 23.88 7.90
C PRO A 46 2.72 23.70 8.79
N TYR A 47 2.24 22.46 8.96
CA TYR A 47 1.03 22.14 9.72
C TYR A 47 1.33 21.48 11.08
N GLY A 48 2.60 21.31 11.42
CA GLY A 48 3.05 20.65 12.64
C GLY A 48 3.98 19.46 12.37
N GLU A 49 4.14 18.60 13.36
CA GLU A 49 5.05 17.46 13.29
C GLU A 49 4.36 16.23 12.71
N TYR A 50 4.82 15.73 11.56
CA TYR A 50 4.35 14.48 10.97
C TYR A 50 5.10 13.29 11.56
N GLN A 51 4.36 12.29 12.08
CA GLN A 51 4.89 11.05 12.64
C GLN A 51 4.77 9.90 11.63
N PHE A 52 5.89 9.21 11.35
CA PHE A 52 5.87 8.10 10.39
C PHE A 52 5.11 6.87 10.89
N ARG A 53 5.19 6.52 12.15
CA ARG A 53 4.51 5.42 12.85
C ARG A 53 4.71 4.01 12.25
N GLY A 54 4.97 3.86 10.96
CA GLY A 54 4.99 2.57 10.25
C GLY A 54 3.61 2.10 9.83
N GLY A 55 3.47 0.81 9.56
CA GLY A 55 2.19 0.17 9.25
C GLY A 55 1.57 0.56 7.91
N HIS A 56 0.24 0.68 7.89
CA HIS A 56 -0.51 1.03 6.68
C HIS A 56 -1.24 2.35 6.84
N ARG A 57 -1.23 3.15 5.76
CA ARG A 57 -1.82 4.49 5.70
C ARG A 57 -2.46 4.78 4.35
N LEU A 58 -3.41 5.73 4.37
CA LEU A 58 -3.97 6.34 3.17
C LEU A 58 -3.42 7.75 2.98
N TRP A 59 -2.75 7.96 1.88
CA TRP A 59 -2.37 9.28 1.37
C TRP A 59 -3.16 9.61 0.10
N HIS A 60 -2.90 10.78 -0.48
CA HIS A 60 -3.38 11.14 -1.81
C HIS A 60 -2.20 11.53 -2.70
N ALA A 61 -2.15 10.94 -3.88
CA ALA A 61 -1.14 11.19 -4.90
C ALA A 61 -1.57 12.34 -5.85
N PRO A 62 -0.60 12.96 -6.57
CA PRO A 62 0.84 12.74 -6.51
C PRO A 62 1.47 13.33 -5.25
N GLU A 63 2.65 12.81 -4.86
CA GLU A 63 3.38 13.29 -3.69
C GLU A 63 3.79 14.77 -3.85
N ALA A 64 3.52 15.56 -2.82
CA ALA A 64 3.97 16.93 -2.74
C ALA A 64 4.18 17.34 -1.28
N LEU A 65 5.37 17.84 -0.95
CA LEU A 65 5.79 18.10 0.43
C LEU A 65 4.75 18.87 1.27
N PRO A 66 4.11 19.96 0.77
CA PRO A 66 3.16 20.74 1.58
C PRO A 66 1.82 20.06 1.82
N ARG A 67 1.46 18.98 1.09
CA ARG A 67 0.13 18.37 1.18
C ARG A 67 0.15 16.89 1.53
N THR A 68 1.29 16.20 1.39
CA THR A 68 1.37 14.76 1.64
C THR A 68 1.63 14.47 3.11
N TYR A 69 2.54 15.25 3.73
CA TYR A 69 2.97 15.05 5.12
C TYR A 69 2.15 15.88 6.10
N ILE A 70 0.82 15.76 6.02
CA ILE A 70 -0.08 16.39 6.99
C ILE A 70 -0.05 15.57 8.28
N PRO A 71 0.17 16.20 9.46
CA PRO A 71 0.08 15.51 10.74
C PRO A 71 -1.26 14.79 10.92
N ASP A 72 -1.21 13.67 11.64
CA ASP A 72 -2.43 12.91 11.96
C ASP A 72 -3.44 13.82 12.69
N THR A 73 -4.72 13.66 12.35
CA THR A 73 -5.85 14.32 13.01
C THR A 73 -6.60 13.31 13.89
N SER A 74 -7.53 13.78 14.70
CA SER A 74 -8.42 12.91 15.47
C SER A 74 -9.16 11.93 14.56
N VAL A 75 -9.42 10.73 15.08
CA VAL A 75 -10.11 9.65 14.35
C VAL A 75 -11.40 9.31 15.06
N THR A 76 -12.50 9.33 14.31
CA THR A 76 -13.78 8.76 14.73
C THR A 76 -13.81 7.28 14.36
N ILE A 77 -14.19 6.44 15.31
CA ILE A 77 -14.27 4.99 15.14
C ILE A 77 -15.72 4.57 15.20
N THR A 78 -16.18 3.90 14.16
CA THR A 78 -17.52 3.31 14.09
C THR A 78 -17.40 1.80 13.97
N GLU A 79 -17.91 1.07 14.95
CA GLU A 79 -17.97 -0.40 14.90
C GLU A 79 -18.95 -0.86 13.82
N LEU A 80 -18.55 -1.87 13.05
CA LEU A 80 -19.35 -2.55 12.04
C LEU A 80 -19.56 -4.02 12.45
N PRO A 81 -20.55 -4.73 11.91
CA PRO A 81 -20.83 -6.12 12.29
C PRO A 81 -19.64 -7.07 12.16
N ASP A 82 -18.77 -6.86 11.19
CA ASP A 82 -17.59 -7.68 10.85
C ASP A 82 -16.33 -6.83 10.66
N GLY A 83 -16.28 -5.64 11.27
CA GLY A 83 -15.16 -4.75 11.06
C GLY A 83 -15.28 -3.42 11.78
N VAL A 84 -14.62 -2.41 11.20
CA VAL A 84 -14.58 -1.04 11.75
C VAL A 84 -14.40 -0.02 10.62
N LEU A 85 -15.03 1.14 10.79
CA LEU A 85 -14.76 2.33 9.98
C LEU A 85 -13.95 3.33 10.80
N LEU A 86 -12.81 3.72 10.28
CA LEU A 86 -11.93 4.77 10.82
C LEU A 86 -12.06 6.01 9.95
N GLU A 87 -12.44 7.15 10.51
CA GLU A 87 -12.59 8.40 9.78
C GLU A 87 -11.74 9.50 10.44
N SER A 88 -10.85 10.13 9.67
CA SER A 88 -10.10 11.29 10.14
C SER A 88 -10.97 12.56 10.14
N GLU A 89 -10.57 13.58 10.88
CA GLU A 89 -11.04 14.94 10.61
C GLU A 89 -10.53 15.41 9.24
N THR A 90 -11.15 16.46 8.70
CA THR A 90 -10.67 17.11 7.47
C THR A 90 -9.29 17.71 7.70
N GLU A 91 -8.34 17.38 6.86
CA GLU A 91 -6.98 17.90 6.93
C GLU A 91 -6.94 19.42 6.76
N PRO A 92 -6.33 20.15 7.70
CA PRO A 92 -6.11 21.58 7.53
C PRO A 92 -5.16 21.82 6.35
N GLY A 93 -5.50 22.68 5.45
CA GLY A 93 -4.65 23.06 4.31
C GLY A 93 -4.92 22.29 3.02
N THR A 94 -5.28 21.00 3.05
CA THR A 94 -5.71 20.26 1.85
C THR A 94 -7.22 20.26 1.67
N GLY A 95 -7.98 20.32 2.76
CA GLY A 95 -9.43 20.15 2.74
C GLY A 95 -9.87 18.71 2.43
N ILE A 96 -8.98 17.74 2.54
CA ILE A 96 -9.28 16.33 2.29
C ILE A 96 -9.58 15.62 3.60
N ARG A 97 -10.69 14.88 3.64
CA ARG A 97 -11.01 13.94 4.71
C ARG A 97 -10.79 12.53 4.24
N LYS A 98 -10.24 11.70 5.10
CA LYS A 98 -9.84 10.33 4.81
C LYS A 98 -10.60 9.34 5.66
N SER A 99 -10.91 8.17 5.09
CA SER A 99 -11.37 7.05 5.89
C SER A 99 -10.81 5.72 5.40
N ILE A 100 -10.75 4.75 6.30
CA ILE A 100 -10.45 3.35 6.03
C ILE A 100 -11.53 2.51 6.69
N GLU A 101 -12.33 1.83 5.87
CA GLU A 101 -13.25 0.81 6.32
C GLU A 101 -12.56 -0.54 6.24
N ILE A 102 -12.57 -1.31 7.34
CA ILE A 102 -11.82 -2.55 7.52
C ILE A 102 -12.80 -3.67 7.79
N HIS A 103 -12.81 -4.70 6.95
CA HIS A 103 -13.57 -5.93 7.16
C HIS A 103 -12.63 -7.12 7.28
N LEU A 104 -12.69 -7.83 8.40
CA LEU A 104 -11.93 -9.05 8.64
C LEU A 104 -12.81 -10.26 8.36
N ALA A 105 -12.43 -11.11 7.41
CA ALA A 105 -13.17 -12.32 7.11
C ALA A 105 -13.20 -13.28 8.31
N ASN A 106 -14.35 -13.91 8.59
CA ASN A 106 -14.50 -14.78 9.76
C ASN A 106 -13.85 -16.15 9.58
N ASP A 107 -13.75 -16.64 8.35
CA ASP A 107 -13.43 -18.03 8.00
C ASP A 107 -12.11 -18.22 7.25
N LYS A 108 -11.35 -17.14 7.03
CA LYS A 108 -10.09 -17.18 6.29
C LYS A 108 -9.15 -16.03 6.67
N PRO A 109 -7.83 -16.15 6.40
CA PRO A 109 -6.85 -15.10 6.65
C PRO A 109 -6.93 -13.98 5.59
N SER A 110 -8.04 -13.26 5.54
CA SER A 110 -8.28 -12.21 4.55
C SER A 110 -8.93 -10.98 5.18
N ILE A 111 -8.55 -9.80 4.68
CA ILE A 111 -9.03 -8.49 5.11
C ILE A 111 -9.39 -7.69 3.86
N THR A 112 -10.53 -7.04 3.87
CA THR A 112 -10.89 -6.05 2.84
C THR A 112 -10.79 -4.65 3.44
N LEU A 113 -10.07 -3.77 2.75
CA LEU A 113 -9.90 -2.36 3.10
C LEU A 113 -10.54 -1.49 2.01
N THR A 114 -11.49 -0.64 2.41
CA THR A 114 -12.01 0.41 1.53
C THR A 114 -11.45 1.75 1.98
N HIS A 115 -10.56 2.31 1.19
CA HIS A 115 -9.99 3.63 1.38
C HIS A 115 -10.86 4.67 0.70
N THR A 116 -11.20 5.76 1.40
CA THR A 116 -12.01 6.84 0.84
C THR A 116 -11.32 8.18 1.05
N LEU A 117 -11.26 8.97 -0.02
CA LEU A 117 -10.87 10.39 0.03
C LEU A 117 -12.08 11.23 -0.32
N ILE A 118 -12.39 12.23 0.51
CA ILE A 118 -13.52 13.16 0.34
C ILE A 118 -12.98 14.57 0.27
N ASN A 119 -13.40 15.33 -0.72
CA ASN A 119 -13.06 16.75 -0.82
C ASN A 119 -14.06 17.59 -0.02
N ASP A 120 -13.72 17.95 1.20
CA ASP A 120 -14.48 18.89 2.05
C ASP A 120 -14.06 20.35 1.81
N GLY A 121 -13.13 20.60 0.87
CA GLY A 121 -12.64 21.92 0.52
C GLY A 121 -13.61 22.71 -0.35
N LEU A 122 -13.21 23.94 -0.71
CA LEU A 122 -14.04 24.87 -1.49
C LEU A 122 -13.89 24.74 -3.01
N TRP A 123 -12.84 24.08 -3.47
CA TRP A 123 -12.45 23.99 -4.88
C TRP A 123 -12.35 22.55 -5.35
N ALA A 124 -12.57 22.33 -6.63
CA ALA A 124 -12.30 21.04 -7.22
C ALA A 124 -10.78 20.75 -7.18
N VAL A 125 -10.42 19.52 -6.82
CA VAL A 125 -9.03 19.03 -6.77
C VAL A 125 -8.89 17.79 -7.62
N GLU A 126 -7.71 17.57 -8.20
CA GLU A 126 -7.34 16.32 -8.86
C GLU A 126 -6.36 15.58 -7.97
N LEU A 127 -6.66 14.33 -7.67
CA LEU A 127 -5.85 13.47 -6.82
C LEU A 127 -6.18 11.99 -7.06
N ALA A 128 -5.35 11.09 -6.52
CA ALA A 128 -5.62 9.66 -6.49
C ALA A 128 -5.47 9.12 -5.06
N PRO A 129 -6.28 8.13 -4.63
CA PRO A 129 -6.01 7.38 -3.40
C PRO A 129 -4.66 6.67 -3.51
N TRP A 130 -3.86 6.75 -2.45
CA TRP A 130 -2.54 6.14 -2.39
C TRP A 130 -2.41 5.36 -1.07
N ALA A 131 -2.55 4.03 -1.18
CA ALA A 131 -2.59 3.11 -0.06
C ALA A 131 -1.22 2.44 0.13
N ILE A 132 -0.53 2.80 1.21
CA ILE A 132 0.86 2.44 1.47
C ILE A 132 0.94 1.48 2.64
N SER A 133 1.53 0.29 2.43
CA SER A 133 1.79 -0.69 3.49
C SER A 133 3.29 -0.85 3.69
N GLN A 134 3.79 -0.54 4.89
CA GLN A 134 5.19 -0.64 5.29
C GLN A 134 5.42 -1.95 6.04
N PHE A 135 6.37 -2.75 5.56
CA PHE A 135 6.73 -4.04 6.13
C PHE A 135 8.12 -4.02 6.74
N ARG A 136 8.35 -4.92 7.70
CA ARG A 136 9.69 -5.21 8.21
C ARG A 136 10.59 -5.70 7.09
N LEU A 137 11.87 -5.38 7.15
CA LEU A 137 12.89 -5.86 6.22
C LEU A 137 13.17 -7.37 6.40
N GLY A 138 13.92 -7.93 5.46
CA GLY A 138 14.41 -9.31 5.48
C GLY A 138 13.68 -10.25 4.53
N GLY A 139 12.60 -9.80 3.92
CA GLY A 139 11.77 -10.57 2.99
C GLY A 139 12.04 -10.28 1.51
N MET A 140 11.12 -10.73 0.67
CA MET A 140 11.16 -10.56 -0.77
C MET A 140 9.86 -9.96 -1.28
N VAL A 141 9.95 -8.84 -1.99
CA VAL A 141 8.85 -8.25 -2.75
C VAL A 141 8.71 -9.00 -4.08
N ILE A 142 7.46 -9.24 -4.48
CA ILE A 142 7.10 -9.90 -5.73
C ILE A 142 6.14 -8.99 -6.49
N LEU A 143 6.60 -8.51 -7.64
CA LEU A 143 5.85 -7.61 -8.52
C LEU A 143 5.56 -8.33 -9.83
N PRO A 144 4.30 -8.69 -10.13
CA PRO A 144 3.95 -9.37 -11.38
C PRO A 144 4.07 -8.39 -12.54
N MET A 145 4.70 -8.85 -13.61
CA MET A 145 4.89 -8.06 -14.80
C MET A 145 3.89 -8.45 -15.90
N PRO A 146 3.38 -7.51 -16.67
CA PRO A 146 2.56 -7.84 -17.82
C PRO A 146 3.37 -8.67 -18.83
N VAL A 147 2.79 -9.80 -19.24
CA VAL A 147 3.34 -10.70 -20.24
C VAL A 147 2.45 -10.76 -21.47
N GLY A 148 3.03 -11.11 -22.61
CA GLY A 148 2.30 -11.17 -23.88
C GLY A 148 2.29 -9.86 -24.67
N ASN A 149 1.59 -9.88 -25.80
CA ASN A 149 1.54 -8.75 -26.73
C ASN A 149 0.34 -7.86 -26.45
N THR A 150 0.52 -6.56 -26.52
CA THR A 150 -0.57 -5.56 -26.45
C THR A 150 -1.31 -5.41 -27.78
N ASP A 151 -0.68 -5.82 -28.89
CA ASP A 151 -1.27 -5.83 -30.23
C ASP A 151 -1.00 -7.18 -30.91
N PRO A 152 -1.82 -7.58 -31.92
CA PRO A 152 -1.69 -8.87 -32.59
C PRO A 152 -0.34 -9.09 -33.29
N ALA A 153 0.31 -8.00 -33.69
CA ALA A 153 1.60 -8.05 -34.41
C ALA A 153 2.81 -8.01 -33.42
N GLY A 154 2.59 -7.73 -32.14
CA GLY A 154 3.64 -7.64 -31.14
C GLY A 154 4.60 -6.46 -31.34
N LEU A 155 4.12 -5.36 -31.93
CA LEU A 155 4.93 -4.19 -32.26
C LEU A 155 4.90 -3.11 -31.16
N LEU A 156 3.90 -3.15 -30.27
CA LEU A 156 3.75 -2.16 -29.23
C LEU A 156 4.36 -2.67 -27.90
N HIS A 157 4.86 -1.72 -27.13
CA HIS A 157 5.38 -2.01 -25.79
C HIS A 157 4.26 -2.49 -24.84
N ASN A 158 4.58 -3.40 -23.94
CA ASN A 158 3.67 -3.91 -22.92
C ASN A 158 4.13 -3.58 -21.49
N ARG A 159 5.31 -2.96 -21.33
CA ARG A 159 5.89 -2.63 -20.03
C ARG A 159 6.41 -1.21 -20.02
N GLN A 160 6.14 -0.51 -18.93
CA GLN A 160 6.70 0.79 -18.61
C GLN A 160 7.08 0.81 -17.14
N LEU A 161 8.24 1.35 -16.82
CA LEU A 161 8.71 1.52 -15.44
C LEU A 161 8.98 3.00 -15.18
N SER A 162 8.43 3.51 -14.08
CA SER A 162 8.81 4.79 -13.48
C SER A 162 9.92 4.54 -12.47
N ILE A 163 11.00 5.32 -12.56
CA ILE A 163 12.20 5.14 -11.75
C ILE A 163 12.55 6.46 -11.10
N TRP A 164 12.66 6.45 -9.77
CA TRP A 164 12.98 7.66 -9.00
C TRP A 164 14.47 8.01 -9.08
N PRO A 165 14.84 9.29 -8.92
CA PRO A 165 16.22 9.76 -9.14
C PRO A 165 17.30 9.10 -8.25
N TYR A 166 16.92 8.58 -7.10
CA TYR A 166 17.82 7.89 -6.18
C TYR A 166 17.94 6.37 -6.45
N THR A 167 17.08 5.81 -7.31
CA THR A 167 17.08 4.39 -7.67
C THR A 167 18.25 4.06 -8.59
N ARG A 168 19.02 3.04 -8.23
CA ARG A 168 20.10 2.52 -9.09
C ARG A 168 19.61 1.32 -9.87
N MET A 169 19.78 1.33 -11.20
CA MET A 169 19.36 0.23 -12.07
C MET A 169 20.11 -1.09 -11.82
N ASN A 170 21.34 -1.00 -11.30
CA ASN A 170 22.17 -2.12 -10.93
C ASN A 170 22.15 -2.40 -9.42
N ASP A 171 21.08 -2.05 -8.72
CA ASP A 171 20.92 -2.34 -7.30
C ASP A 171 20.97 -3.87 -7.08
N PRO A 172 21.83 -4.37 -6.18
CA PRO A 172 22.00 -5.82 -5.97
C PRO A 172 20.78 -6.51 -5.37
N ARG A 173 19.82 -5.75 -4.85
CA ARG A 173 18.58 -6.28 -4.26
C ARG A 173 17.54 -6.65 -5.31
N VAL A 174 17.59 -6.08 -6.53
CA VAL A 174 16.59 -6.31 -7.57
C VAL A 174 17.02 -7.43 -8.52
N GLN A 175 16.09 -8.33 -8.79
CA GLN A 175 16.16 -9.32 -9.86
C GLN A 175 15.09 -9.00 -10.90
N TRP A 176 15.54 -8.49 -12.04
CA TRP A 176 14.67 -8.22 -13.19
C TRP A 176 14.31 -9.54 -13.89
N GLY A 177 13.03 -9.80 -14.04
CA GLY A 177 12.53 -10.99 -14.72
C GLY A 177 11.39 -10.66 -15.66
N ASP A 178 11.03 -11.63 -16.52
CA ASP A 178 9.96 -11.43 -17.51
C ASP A 178 8.57 -11.51 -16.88
N ASP A 179 8.35 -12.45 -15.96
CA ASP A 179 7.06 -12.65 -15.30
C ASP A 179 6.94 -11.82 -14.00
N PHE A 180 8.08 -11.63 -13.31
CA PHE A 180 8.14 -10.94 -12.03
C PHE A 180 9.41 -10.10 -11.93
N ILE A 181 9.30 -8.95 -11.26
CA ILE A 181 10.43 -8.29 -10.63
C ILE A 181 10.45 -8.77 -9.18
N LEU A 182 11.56 -9.36 -8.74
CA LEU A 182 11.80 -9.75 -7.37
C LEU A 182 12.76 -8.75 -6.71
N PHE A 183 12.44 -8.33 -5.49
CA PHE A 183 13.28 -7.40 -4.76
C PHE A 183 13.52 -7.89 -3.33
N LYS A 184 14.78 -8.12 -2.98
CA LYS A 184 15.17 -8.50 -1.62
C LYS A 184 15.22 -7.28 -0.72
N ALA A 185 14.35 -7.24 0.29
CA ALA A 185 14.22 -6.12 1.20
C ALA A 185 15.34 -6.09 2.25
N ASP A 186 16.58 -5.91 1.81
CA ASP A 186 17.75 -5.76 2.66
C ASP A 186 17.97 -4.28 3.06
N ALA A 187 18.54 -4.06 4.25
CA ALA A 187 18.85 -2.74 4.81
C ALA A 187 20.02 -2.06 4.09
N LEU A 188 19.82 -1.57 2.88
CA LEU A 188 20.83 -0.90 2.06
C LEU A 188 20.44 0.54 1.73
N LEU A 189 21.45 1.38 1.46
CA LEU A 189 21.36 2.72 0.91
C LEU A 189 22.14 2.82 -0.42
N PRO A 190 21.70 3.67 -1.36
CA PRO A 190 20.53 4.56 -1.29
C PRO A 190 19.20 3.80 -1.29
N PRO A 191 18.07 4.51 -1.03
CA PRO A 191 16.75 3.94 -1.23
C PRO A 191 16.55 3.47 -2.67
N PHE A 192 15.58 2.57 -2.84
CA PHE A 192 15.16 2.08 -4.15
C PHE A 192 13.65 2.26 -4.28
N LYS A 193 13.18 2.83 -5.39
CA LYS A 193 11.76 2.96 -5.72
C LYS A 193 11.55 2.73 -7.20
N ILE A 194 10.53 1.93 -7.54
CA ILE A 194 10.00 1.76 -8.88
C ILE A 194 8.47 1.77 -8.83
N GLY A 195 7.87 2.18 -9.93
CA GLY A 195 6.43 2.12 -10.15
C GLY A 195 6.13 1.67 -11.57
N TYR A 196 4.94 1.13 -11.79
CA TYR A 196 4.48 0.69 -13.09
C TYR A 196 2.95 0.53 -13.12
N PHE A 197 2.37 0.44 -14.31
CA PHE A 197 1.01 -0.01 -14.45
C PHE A 197 0.97 -1.54 -14.38
N ASN A 198 0.34 -2.04 -13.33
CA ASN A 198 0.18 -3.46 -13.04
C ASN A 198 -1.23 -3.92 -13.43
N PRO A 199 -1.44 -4.52 -14.61
CA PRO A 199 -2.76 -4.97 -15.04
C PRO A 199 -3.27 -6.19 -14.27
N HIS A 200 -2.40 -6.90 -13.56
CA HIS A 200 -2.78 -8.04 -12.74
C HIS A 200 -3.45 -7.62 -11.42
N GLY A 201 -3.28 -6.36 -11.00
CA GLY A 201 -3.92 -5.81 -9.82
C GLY A 201 -3.50 -6.46 -8.51
N TRP A 202 -2.26 -6.97 -8.38
CA TRP A 202 -1.77 -7.50 -7.11
C TRP A 202 -0.26 -7.30 -6.94
N MET A 203 0.17 -7.27 -5.69
CA MET A 203 1.59 -7.30 -5.26
C MET A 203 1.70 -8.20 -4.04
N ALA A 204 2.89 -8.77 -3.81
CA ALA A 204 3.09 -9.65 -2.67
C ALA A 204 4.42 -9.37 -1.96
N TYR A 205 4.47 -9.73 -0.68
CA TYR A 205 5.67 -9.72 0.15
C TYR A 205 5.79 -11.03 0.91
N TRP A 206 6.89 -11.71 0.73
CA TRP A 206 7.22 -12.91 1.49
C TRP A 206 8.18 -12.54 2.63
N LEU A 207 7.89 -12.99 3.84
CA LEU A 207 8.72 -12.78 5.01
C LEU A 207 8.57 -13.96 5.99
N ASP A 208 9.68 -14.59 6.37
CA ASP A 208 9.72 -15.65 7.41
C ASP A 208 8.73 -16.82 7.16
N GLY A 209 8.59 -17.27 5.93
CA GLY A 209 7.67 -18.34 5.55
C GLY A 209 6.21 -17.92 5.42
N ILE A 210 5.93 -16.63 5.46
CA ILE A 210 4.60 -16.05 5.28
C ILE A 210 4.57 -15.26 3.99
N LEU A 211 3.57 -15.51 3.14
CA LEU A 211 3.30 -14.71 1.97
C LEU A 211 2.10 -13.79 2.25
N PHE A 212 2.33 -12.50 2.22
CA PHE A 212 1.30 -11.47 2.16
C PHE A 212 1.03 -11.12 0.70
N ARG A 213 -0.24 -11.06 0.30
CA ARG A 213 -0.67 -10.56 -1.01
C ARG A 213 -1.71 -9.45 -0.80
N LYS A 214 -1.52 -8.31 -1.46
CA LYS A 214 -2.58 -7.32 -1.63
C LYS A 214 -3.07 -7.33 -3.07
N THR A 215 -4.38 -7.32 -3.25
CA THR A 215 -5.04 -7.18 -4.55
C THR A 215 -5.82 -5.88 -4.59
N PHE A 216 -5.91 -5.28 -5.77
CA PHE A 216 -6.61 -4.03 -6.03
C PHE A 216 -7.09 -3.98 -7.49
N GLU A 217 -8.08 -3.16 -7.77
CA GLU A 217 -8.59 -3.02 -9.14
C GLU A 217 -7.59 -2.26 -10.03
N ALA A 218 -7.30 -2.81 -11.20
CA ALA A 218 -6.52 -2.18 -12.26
C ALA A 218 -7.44 -1.72 -13.39
N GLN A 219 -7.73 -0.42 -13.46
CA GLN A 219 -8.61 0.17 -14.48
C GLN A 219 -7.78 0.61 -15.69
N THR A 220 -7.74 -0.22 -16.74
CA THR A 220 -6.87 -0.04 -17.91
C THR A 220 -7.15 1.23 -18.73
N GLU A 221 -8.38 1.75 -18.66
CA GLU A 221 -8.79 2.95 -19.39
C GLU A 221 -8.64 4.25 -18.58
N SER A 222 -8.15 4.15 -17.35
CA SER A 222 -7.99 5.29 -16.45
C SER A 222 -6.54 5.80 -16.45
N ALA A 223 -6.37 7.09 -16.14
CA ALA A 223 -5.05 7.66 -15.87
C ALA A 223 -4.67 7.52 -14.40
N TYR A 224 -3.39 7.24 -14.15
CA TYR A 224 -2.84 7.13 -12.81
C TYR A 224 -1.72 8.16 -12.60
N PRO A 225 -1.37 8.49 -11.34
CA PRO A 225 -0.21 9.36 -11.07
C PRO A 225 1.12 8.72 -11.48
N ASP A 226 2.20 9.45 -11.32
CA ASP A 226 3.60 8.99 -11.45
C ASP A 226 3.91 8.24 -12.76
N ASN A 227 3.50 8.85 -13.90
CA ASN A 227 3.58 8.26 -15.23
C ASN A 227 2.75 6.97 -15.38
N ASN A 228 1.52 7.02 -14.92
CA ASN A 228 0.54 5.93 -15.01
C ASN A 228 0.87 4.71 -14.15
N CYS A 229 1.33 4.92 -12.92
CA CYS A 229 1.57 3.85 -11.95
C CYS A 229 0.34 3.59 -11.08
N ASN A 230 -0.15 2.35 -11.05
CA ASN A 230 -1.12 1.87 -10.07
C ASN A 230 -0.47 0.99 -9.00
N ALA A 231 0.80 0.65 -9.17
CA ALA A 231 1.60 -0.17 -8.28
C ALA A 231 3.01 0.42 -8.15
N GLU A 232 3.46 0.62 -6.91
CA GLU A 232 4.81 1.09 -6.60
C GLU A 232 5.40 0.28 -5.45
N MET A 233 6.71 0.19 -5.41
CA MET A 233 7.44 -0.32 -4.27
C MET A 233 8.57 0.63 -3.90
N TYR A 234 8.78 0.82 -2.60
CA TYR A 234 9.88 1.58 -2.04
C TYR A 234 10.61 0.75 -0.99
N CYS A 235 11.91 0.87 -0.91
CA CYS A 235 12.69 0.25 0.16
C CYS A 235 13.87 1.13 0.56
N ASN A 236 14.09 1.26 1.85
CA ASN A 236 15.26 1.89 2.43
C ASN A 236 15.92 0.95 3.45
N HIS A 237 16.71 1.50 4.38
CA HIS A 237 17.40 0.72 5.42
C HIS A 237 16.54 0.40 6.65
N LEU A 238 15.25 0.80 6.67
CA LEU A 238 14.34 0.64 7.80
C LEU A 238 13.13 -0.21 7.47
N PHE A 239 12.59 -0.08 6.26
CA PHE A 239 11.35 -0.73 5.85
C PHE A 239 11.28 -0.91 4.32
N VAL A 240 10.32 -1.71 3.90
CA VAL A 240 9.90 -1.84 2.49
C VAL A 240 8.41 -1.50 2.39
N GLU A 241 8.01 -0.82 1.31
CA GLU A 241 6.62 -0.44 1.02
C GLU A 241 6.09 -1.21 -0.19
N LEU A 242 4.84 -1.63 -0.07
CA LEU A 242 3.97 -1.97 -1.19
C LEU A 242 2.88 -0.91 -1.26
N GLU A 243 2.82 -0.23 -2.39
CA GLU A 243 1.98 0.94 -2.59
C GLU A 243 1.02 0.69 -3.76
N SER A 244 -0.29 0.73 -3.51
CA SER A 244 -1.30 0.70 -4.57
C SER A 244 -1.95 2.06 -4.72
N LEU A 245 -2.22 2.44 -5.97
CA LEU A 245 -2.82 3.72 -6.29
C LEU A 245 -4.12 3.52 -7.04
N GLY A 246 -5.15 4.28 -6.65
CA GLY A 246 -6.35 4.43 -7.46
C GLY A 246 -6.11 5.35 -8.67
N PRO A 247 -7.06 5.41 -9.61
CA PRO A 247 -7.01 6.36 -10.72
C PRO A 247 -7.03 7.82 -10.24
N LEU A 248 -6.45 8.70 -11.05
CA LEU A 248 -6.65 10.15 -10.89
C LEU A 248 -8.13 10.50 -11.03
N ALA A 249 -8.66 11.20 -10.05
CA ALA A 249 -10.04 11.62 -9.99
C ALA A 249 -10.16 13.13 -9.75
N GLN A 250 -11.07 13.77 -10.47
CA GLN A 250 -11.44 15.17 -10.23
C GLN A 250 -12.57 15.23 -9.20
N LEU A 251 -12.23 15.58 -7.96
CA LEU A 251 -13.18 15.71 -6.86
C LEU A 251 -13.67 17.14 -6.72
N LYS A 252 -14.95 17.36 -7.02
CA LYS A 252 -15.65 18.60 -6.64
C LYS A 252 -15.88 18.63 -5.13
N PRO A 253 -16.17 19.80 -4.52
CA PRO A 253 -16.57 19.86 -3.13
C PRO A 253 -17.69 18.87 -2.79
N GLY A 254 -17.53 18.09 -1.73
CA GLY A 254 -18.45 17.06 -1.28
C GLY A 254 -18.38 15.72 -2.05
N VAL A 255 -17.52 15.59 -3.07
CA VAL A 255 -17.37 14.35 -3.85
C VAL A 255 -16.28 13.47 -3.26
N GLU A 256 -16.50 12.16 -3.28
CA GLU A 256 -15.56 11.15 -2.81
C GLU A 256 -15.00 10.28 -3.94
N VAL A 257 -13.84 9.67 -3.69
CA VAL A 257 -13.25 8.58 -4.47
C VAL A 257 -12.85 7.45 -3.56
N LYS A 258 -13.04 6.20 -4.02
CA LYS A 258 -12.71 4.98 -3.26
C LYS A 258 -11.62 4.18 -3.96
N HIS A 259 -10.83 3.49 -3.14
CA HIS A 259 -9.85 2.50 -3.56
C HIS A 259 -9.92 1.31 -2.62
N VAL A 260 -10.14 0.12 -3.19
CA VAL A 260 -10.33 -1.11 -2.40
C VAL A 260 -9.11 -2.00 -2.53
N GLU A 261 -8.64 -2.48 -1.40
CA GLU A 261 -7.63 -3.54 -1.32
C GLU A 261 -8.21 -4.77 -0.63
N THR A 262 -7.84 -5.94 -1.11
CA THR A 262 -7.99 -7.19 -0.35
C THR A 262 -6.60 -7.69 0.03
N TRP A 263 -6.40 -7.93 1.32
CA TRP A 263 -5.19 -8.52 1.86
C TRP A 263 -5.43 -9.99 2.17
N GLU A 264 -4.50 -10.84 1.77
CA GLU A 264 -4.51 -12.27 2.06
C GLU A 264 -3.16 -12.69 2.61
N VAL A 265 -3.18 -13.61 3.56
CA VAL A 265 -1.98 -14.12 4.22
C VAL A 265 -1.94 -15.64 4.08
N PHE A 266 -0.84 -16.13 3.55
CA PHE A 266 -0.60 -17.57 3.36
C PHE A 266 0.58 -17.98 4.24
N ASP A 267 0.37 -18.99 5.09
CA ASP A 267 1.40 -19.54 5.98
C ASP A 267 2.09 -20.75 5.35
N ASN A 268 3.26 -21.10 5.90
CA ASN A 268 4.08 -22.24 5.49
C ASN A 268 4.49 -22.23 4.01
N MET A 269 4.78 -21.05 3.49
CA MET A 269 5.21 -20.84 2.12
C MET A 269 6.75 -20.86 2.03
N ASP A 270 7.30 -21.98 1.56
CA ASP A 270 8.71 -22.02 1.16
C ASP A 270 8.89 -21.26 -0.15
N VAL A 271 9.80 -20.26 -0.15
CA VAL A 271 10.01 -19.42 -1.33
C VAL A 271 10.91 -20.12 -2.34
N LEU A 272 10.29 -20.88 -3.21
CA LEU A 272 10.85 -21.17 -4.53
C LEU A 272 10.01 -20.44 -5.59
N PRO A 273 10.62 -19.84 -6.63
CA PRO A 273 9.88 -19.13 -7.68
C PRO A 273 8.74 -19.95 -8.33
N ALA A 274 8.86 -21.27 -8.38
CA ALA A 274 7.84 -22.18 -8.90
C ALA A 274 6.63 -22.32 -7.97
N GLU A 275 6.82 -22.28 -6.66
CA GLU A 275 5.76 -22.40 -5.65
C GLU A 275 5.00 -21.10 -5.51
N ILE A 276 5.69 -19.95 -5.64
CA ILE A 276 5.05 -18.64 -5.73
C ILE A 276 4.06 -18.60 -6.90
N ARG A 277 4.45 -19.10 -8.09
CA ARG A 277 3.56 -19.17 -9.25
C ARG A 277 2.33 -20.03 -8.99
N SER A 278 2.51 -21.19 -8.34
CA SER A 278 1.40 -22.09 -8.02
C SER A 278 0.43 -21.45 -7.03
N ALA A 279 0.91 -20.83 -5.96
CA ALA A 279 0.07 -20.20 -4.95
C ALA A 279 -0.68 -18.97 -5.48
N LEU A 280 -0.07 -18.20 -6.40
CA LEU A 280 -0.65 -17.01 -6.97
C LEU A 280 -1.59 -17.27 -8.15
N ASN A 281 -1.49 -18.45 -8.80
CA ASN A 281 -2.36 -18.87 -9.91
C ASN A 281 -3.56 -19.70 -9.46
N SER A 282 -3.62 -20.11 -8.20
CA SER A 282 -4.70 -20.96 -7.65
C SER A 282 -5.77 -20.18 -6.86
N ALA A 283 -5.75 -18.86 -6.92
CA ALA A 283 -6.70 -17.99 -6.21
C ALA A 283 -7.56 -17.18 -7.15
#